data_2162460721b7c3bc3044af75802f3877
#
_entry.id   2162460721b7c3bc3044af75802f3877
#
_cell.length_a   1.000
_cell.length_b   1.000
_cell.length_c   1.000
_cell.angle_alpha   90.00
_cell.angle_beta   90.00
_cell.angle_gamma   90.00
#
_symmetry.space_group_name_H-M   'P 1'
#
loop_
_entity.id
_entity.type
_entity.pdbx_description
1 polymer ?
#
loop_
_entity_poly.entity_id
_entity_poly.type
_entity_poly.pdbx_seq_one_letter_code
_entity_poly.pdbx_strand_id
1 'polypeptide(L)'
;MIDKTLRKATAERHGPMVMIHMTGGCDCLWLNMYLDCEHGQMTCDSDIGFYAYHWGRRWTGEDFVSFCIRWFSDEEWLLRKCIGEQHVEKKFDRDASIEALRRGFEKEHENDEDECDAEAFDLMCEFDRVLEIAGGYDDRAQFATAFCVAADERGVDLPDEWWSCLAEDYTPWQKRFAEICREVIVPAIKALDEEKRICSVNGGPCCECKPGAPCSIKAVEE
;
A
#
# COMPACT_ATOMS: atom_id res chain seq x y z
N MET A 1 20.73 -6.72 -2.94
CA MET A 1 19.75 -7.38 -2.04
C MET A 1 19.89 -6.71 -0.69
N ILE A 2 18.91 -5.90 -0.29
CA ILE A 2 18.92 -5.14 0.97
C ILE A 2 18.63 -6.14 2.08
N ASP A 3 19.49 -6.18 3.11
CA ASP A 3 19.31 -7.11 4.23
C ASP A 3 18.11 -6.68 5.09
N LYS A 4 16.98 -7.34 4.88
CA LYS A 4 15.70 -7.11 5.61
C LYS A 4 15.76 -7.57 7.09
N THR A 5 16.84 -8.25 7.49
CA THR A 5 16.94 -8.94 8.79
C THR A 5 17.26 -8.02 9.97
N LEU A 6 17.61 -6.76 9.71
CA LEU A 6 18.04 -5.82 10.76
C LEU A 6 16.92 -5.02 11.43
N ARG A 7 15.66 -5.14 10.94
CA ARG A 7 14.54 -4.41 11.53
C ARG A 7 14.07 -5.06 12.82
N LYS A 8 14.03 -4.28 13.88
CA LYS A 8 13.48 -4.68 15.17
C LYS A 8 12.33 -3.76 15.52
N ALA A 9 11.15 -4.34 15.75
CA ALA A 9 10.01 -3.61 16.26
C ALA A 9 9.60 -4.16 17.62
N THR A 10 9.25 -3.24 18.51
CA THR A 10 8.62 -3.53 19.81
C THR A 10 7.26 -2.86 19.84
N ALA A 11 6.29 -3.51 20.46
CA ALA A 11 4.98 -2.94 20.71
C ALA A 11 4.70 -2.96 22.21
N GLU A 12 4.16 -1.86 22.74
CA GLU A 12 3.81 -1.70 24.15
C GLU A 12 2.39 -1.12 24.26
N ARG A 13 1.65 -1.52 25.29
CA ARG A 13 0.33 -0.97 25.55
C ARG A 13 0.33 -0.12 26.82
N HIS A 14 -0.12 1.12 26.69
CA HIS A 14 -0.31 2.08 27.76
C HIS A 14 -1.78 2.51 27.82
N GLY A 15 -2.59 1.79 28.60
CA GLY A 15 -4.04 2.01 28.64
C GLY A 15 -4.70 1.80 27.26
N PRO A 16 -5.39 2.81 26.71
CA PRO A 16 -6.00 2.70 25.38
C PRO A 16 -4.99 2.86 24.24
N MET A 17 -3.76 3.26 24.51
CA MET A 17 -2.74 3.51 23.50
C MET A 17 -1.86 2.28 23.28
N VAL A 18 -1.63 1.90 22.03
CA VAL A 18 -0.58 0.97 21.62
C VAL A 18 0.51 1.76 20.92
N MET A 19 1.73 1.64 21.42
CA MET A 19 2.92 2.29 20.87
C MET A 19 3.80 1.23 20.23
N ILE A 20 4.18 1.45 18.99
CA ILE A 20 5.09 0.58 18.26
C ILE A 20 6.32 1.40 17.87
N HIS A 21 7.47 0.91 18.24
CA HIS A 21 8.76 1.50 17.91
C HIS A 21 9.57 0.53 17.05
N MET A 22 10.02 0.98 15.89
CA MET A 22 10.89 0.21 15.00
C MET A 22 12.21 0.94 14.81
N THR A 23 13.29 0.19 14.83
CA THR A 23 14.64 0.66 14.50
C THR A 23 15.36 -0.35 13.62
N GLY A 24 16.34 0.13 12.87
CA GLY A 24 17.21 -0.69 12.05
C GLY A 24 16.57 -1.08 10.71
N GLY A 25 17.23 -0.78 9.67
CA GLY A 25 16.87 -0.99 8.28
C GLY A 25 17.57 0.09 7.47
N CYS A 26 18.07 -0.27 6.29
CA CYS A 26 18.75 0.69 5.43
C CYS A 26 17.79 1.58 4.65
N ASP A 27 16.51 1.26 4.65
CA ASP A 27 15.46 1.89 3.86
C ASP A 27 14.31 2.48 4.70
N CYS A 28 14.33 2.24 6.00
CA CYS A 28 13.59 2.95 7.02
C CYS A 28 14.37 2.77 8.32
N LEU A 29 15.05 3.83 8.76
CA LEU A 29 15.94 3.79 9.93
C LEU A 29 15.17 3.73 11.23
N TRP A 30 14.04 4.41 11.29
CA TRP A 30 13.18 4.46 12.44
C TRP A 30 11.72 4.71 12.07
N LEU A 31 10.81 4.20 12.89
CA LEU A 31 9.38 4.44 12.79
C LEU A 31 8.77 4.39 14.19
N ASN A 32 7.94 5.37 14.51
CA ASN A 32 7.10 5.40 15.70
C ASN A 32 5.63 5.43 15.30
N MET A 33 4.88 4.40 15.69
CA MET A 33 3.45 4.33 15.41
C MET A 33 2.66 4.30 16.71
N TYR A 34 1.56 5.03 16.72
CA TYR A 34 0.65 5.14 17.85
C TYR A 34 -0.75 4.76 17.38
N LEU A 35 -1.35 3.79 18.07
CA LEU A 35 -2.73 3.37 17.86
C LEU A 35 -3.56 3.80 19.06
N ASP A 36 -4.42 4.78 18.87
CA ASP A 36 -5.40 5.20 19.87
C ASP A 36 -6.65 4.33 19.75
N CYS A 37 -6.74 3.34 20.64
CA CYS A 37 -7.82 2.36 20.62
C CYS A 37 -9.16 2.93 21.12
N GLU A 38 -9.16 4.06 21.80
CA GLU A 38 -10.38 4.72 22.27
C GLU A 38 -11.04 5.53 21.15
N HIS A 39 -10.23 6.26 20.38
CA HIS A 39 -10.73 7.15 19.34
C HIS A 39 -10.64 6.54 17.93
N GLY A 40 -9.97 5.39 17.79
CA GLY A 40 -9.76 4.74 16.48
C GLY A 40 -8.90 5.58 15.55
N GLN A 41 -7.75 5.93 16.05
CA GLN A 41 -6.80 6.75 15.33
C GLN A 41 -5.44 6.06 15.25
N MET A 42 -4.79 6.20 14.12
CA MET A 42 -3.39 5.85 13.93
C MET A 42 -2.61 7.12 13.58
N THR A 43 -1.45 7.25 14.19
CA THR A 43 -0.41 8.18 13.73
C THR A 43 0.91 7.45 13.64
N CYS A 44 1.67 7.74 12.60
CA CYS A 44 2.97 7.16 12.35
C CYS A 44 3.94 8.25 11.89
N ASP A 45 5.03 8.40 12.61
CA ASP A 45 6.13 9.28 12.27
C ASP A 45 7.37 8.44 11.96
N SER A 46 8.05 8.72 10.86
CA SER A 46 9.18 7.94 10.38
C SER A 46 10.09 8.77 9.46
N ASP A 47 11.29 8.28 9.19
CA ASP A 47 12.20 8.89 8.21
C ASP A 47 11.75 8.70 6.74
N ILE A 48 10.73 7.88 6.51
CA ILE A 48 10.09 7.72 5.18
C ILE A 48 8.77 8.48 5.04
N GLY A 49 8.36 9.25 6.05
CA GLY A 49 7.19 10.11 6.02
C GLY A 49 6.33 10.06 7.26
N PHE A 50 5.33 10.93 7.27
CA PHE A 50 4.30 11.00 8.30
C PHE A 50 2.99 10.46 7.73
N TYR A 51 2.36 9.53 8.47
CA TYR A 51 1.11 8.89 8.07
C TYR A 51 0.13 8.96 9.24
N ALA A 52 -1.09 9.36 8.99
CA ALA A 52 -2.12 9.39 10.01
C ALA A 52 -3.48 9.05 9.41
N TYR A 53 -4.33 8.37 10.16
CA TYR A 53 -5.69 8.12 9.76
C TYR A 53 -6.62 8.04 10.97
N HIS A 54 -7.84 8.55 10.81
CA HIS A 54 -8.86 8.53 11.84
C HIS A 54 -10.11 7.84 11.31
N TRP A 55 -10.41 6.64 11.83
CA TRP A 55 -11.59 5.87 11.44
C TRP A 55 -12.87 6.35 12.13
N GLY A 56 -12.74 7.16 13.14
CA GLY A 56 -13.85 7.49 14.02
C GLY A 56 -14.33 6.22 14.74
N ARG A 57 -15.62 6.07 14.98
CA ARG A 57 -16.22 4.89 15.64
C ARG A 57 -16.74 3.85 14.63
N ARG A 58 -16.11 3.71 13.48
CA ARG A 58 -16.61 2.86 12.38
C ARG A 58 -16.14 1.40 12.46
N TRP A 59 -15.23 1.06 13.37
CA TRP A 59 -14.86 -0.34 13.61
C TRP A 59 -15.88 -0.95 14.57
N THR A 60 -16.86 -1.64 14.07
CA THR A 60 -17.90 -2.27 14.90
C THR A 60 -17.66 -3.76 14.99
N GLY A 61 -17.64 -4.27 16.23
CA GLY A 61 -17.65 -5.71 16.50
C GLY A 61 -16.30 -6.38 16.78
N GLU A 62 -15.19 -5.69 16.63
CA GLU A 62 -13.85 -6.17 16.98
C GLU A 62 -13.08 -5.11 17.78
N ASP A 63 -12.04 -5.50 18.50
CA ASP A 63 -11.16 -4.52 19.14
C ASP A 63 -10.32 -3.80 18.06
N PHE A 64 -9.90 -2.55 18.37
CA PHE A 64 -9.22 -1.72 17.40
C PHE A 64 -7.87 -2.29 16.95
N VAL A 65 -7.20 -3.02 17.81
CA VAL A 65 -5.90 -3.67 17.51
C VAL A 65 -6.09 -4.78 16.48
N SER A 66 -7.07 -5.65 16.67
CA SER A 66 -7.43 -6.70 15.71
C SER A 66 -7.85 -6.12 14.35
N PHE A 67 -8.60 -5.01 14.40
CA PHE A 67 -8.94 -4.25 13.20
C PHE A 67 -7.68 -3.74 12.47
N CYS A 68 -6.73 -3.12 13.19
CA CYS A 68 -5.48 -2.65 12.62
C CYS A 68 -4.62 -3.77 12.04
N ILE A 69 -4.54 -4.94 12.70
CA ILE A 69 -3.80 -6.10 12.19
C ILE A 69 -4.32 -6.51 10.81
N ARG A 70 -5.65 -6.63 10.68
CA ARG A 70 -6.28 -6.98 9.40
C ARG A 70 -5.99 -5.92 8.34
N TRP A 71 -6.09 -4.68 8.71
CA TRP A 71 -5.97 -3.53 7.82
C TRP A 71 -4.55 -3.32 7.31
N PHE A 72 -3.55 -3.45 8.19
CA PHE A 72 -2.13 -3.37 7.82
C PHE A 72 -1.65 -4.57 6.99
N SER A 73 -2.42 -5.65 6.99
CA SER A 73 -2.14 -6.82 6.16
C SER A 73 -2.63 -6.67 4.72
N ASP A 74 -3.51 -5.68 4.45
CA ASP A 74 -4.04 -5.36 3.13
C ASP A 74 -3.35 -4.10 2.60
N GLU A 75 -2.37 -4.29 1.71
CA GLU A 75 -1.54 -3.23 1.15
C GLU A 75 -2.36 -2.19 0.40
N GLU A 76 -3.28 -2.62 -0.46
CA GLU A 76 -4.10 -1.73 -1.26
C GLU A 76 -5.00 -0.85 -0.38
N TRP A 77 -5.63 -1.45 0.63
CA TRP A 77 -6.46 -0.73 1.58
C TRP A 77 -5.68 0.28 2.40
N LEU A 78 -4.50 -0.12 2.90
CA LEU A 78 -3.62 0.74 3.68
C LEU A 78 -3.17 1.95 2.85
N LEU A 79 -2.69 1.71 1.64
CA LEU A 79 -2.24 2.76 0.73
C LEU A 79 -3.38 3.72 0.38
N ARG A 80 -4.55 3.19 0.03
CA ARG A 80 -5.70 4.01 -0.32
C ARG A 80 -6.20 4.88 0.84
N LYS A 81 -6.21 4.34 2.07
CA LYS A 81 -6.75 5.05 3.24
C LYS A 81 -5.73 5.97 3.90
N CYS A 82 -4.55 5.49 4.23
CA CYS A 82 -3.55 6.30 4.91
C CYS A 82 -2.88 7.33 4.01
N ILE A 83 -2.90 7.11 2.70
CA ILE A 83 -2.18 7.91 1.73
C ILE A 83 -3.12 8.58 0.75
N GLY A 84 -4.03 7.82 0.13
CA GLY A 84 -4.89 8.31 -0.95
C GLY A 84 -5.94 9.33 -0.51
N GLU A 85 -6.49 9.20 0.72
CA GLU A 85 -7.48 10.15 1.23
C GLU A 85 -6.87 11.43 1.82
N GLN A 86 -5.55 11.47 2.02
CA GLN A 86 -4.83 12.62 2.59
C GLN A 86 -4.13 13.51 1.54
N HIS A 87 -4.58 13.49 0.30
CA HIS A 87 -4.00 14.29 -0.79
C HIS A 87 -2.53 13.99 -1.10
N VAL A 88 -2.08 12.79 -0.87
CA VAL A 88 -0.75 12.38 -1.32
C VAL A 88 -0.83 12.14 -2.81
N GLU A 89 -0.16 12.98 -3.57
CA GLU A 89 -0.08 12.87 -5.02
C GLU A 89 0.48 11.49 -5.40
N LYS A 90 -0.33 10.70 -6.07
CA LYS A 90 0.18 9.57 -6.83
C LYS A 90 1.09 10.13 -7.91
N LYS A 91 2.18 9.46 -8.16
CA LYS A 91 3.05 9.82 -9.27
C LYS A 91 2.56 9.13 -10.54
N PHE A 92 2.62 9.85 -11.62
CA PHE A 92 2.43 9.27 -12.94
C PHE A 92 3.46 8.14 -13.16
N ASP A 93 2.97 6.97 -13.50
CA ASP A 93 3.78 5.81 -13.85
C ASP A 93 3.82 5.70 -15.38
N ARG A 94 4.87 6.27 -15.95
CA ARG A 94 5.10 6.30 -17.40
C ARG A 94 5.15 4.89 -17.99
N ASP A 95 5.94 4.01 -17.38
CA ASP A 95 6.22 2.70 -17.96
C ASP A 95 4.98 1.80 -17.90
N ALA A 96 4.23 1.85 -16.80
CA ALA A 96 2.93 1.18 -16.70
C ALA A 96 1.89 1.76 -17.67
N SER A 97 1.92 3.08 -17.92
CA SER A 97 1.04 3.73 -18.90
C SER A 97 1.35 3.28 -20.31
N ILE A 98 2.63 3.23 -20.70
CA ILE A 98 3.06 2.74 -22.02
C ILE A 98 2.59 1.29 -22.24
N GLU A 99 2.78 0.42 -21.24
CA GLU A 99 2.35 -0.98 -21.34
C GLU A 99 0.83 -1.11 -21.42
N ALA A 100 0.08 -0.30 -20.66
CA ALA A 100 -1.38 -0.32 -20.71
C ALA A 100 -1.94 0.18 -22.06
N LEU A 101 -1.35 1.26 -22.59
CA LEU A 101 -1.70 1.80 -23.91
C LEU A 101 -1.41 0.80 -25.02
N ARG A 102 -0.24 0.15 -24.99
CA ARG A 102 0.10 -0.90 -25.99
C ARG A 102 -0.90 -2.04 -25.96
N ARG A 103 -1.21 -2.57 -24.78
CA ARG A 103 -2.22 -3.65 -24.64
C ARG A 103 -3.61 -3.23 -25.08
N GLY A 104 -4.00 -1.98 -24.83
CA GLY A 104 -5.28 -1.44 -25.28
C GLY A 104 -5.36 -1.42 -26.81
N PHE A 105 -4.31 -0.91 -27.44
CA PHE A 105 -4.19 -0.81 -28.88
C PHE A 105 -4.16 -2.20 -29.56
N GLU A 106 -3.37 -3.15 -29.06
CA GLU A 106 -3.33 -4.53 -29.54
C GLU A 106 -4.72 -5.17 -29.50
N LYS A 107 -5.44 -5.02 -28.38
CA LYS A 107 -6.75 -5.60 -28.19
C LYS A 107 -7.81 -5.05 -29.16
N GLU A 108 -7.75 -3.77 -29.52
CA GLU A 108 -8.67 -3.17 -30.49
C GLU A 108 -8.43 -3.73 -31.89
N HIS A 109 -7.18 -4.05 -32.24
CA HIS A 109 -6.80 -4.52 -33.59
C HIS A 109 -6.68 -6.05 -33.70
N GLU A 110 -6.80 -6.81 -32.60
CA GLU A 110 -6.83 -8.29 -32.64
C GLU A 110 -8.07 -8.86 -33.33
N ASN A 111 -9.16 -8.09 -33.50
CA ASN A 111 -10.44 -8.57 -34.02
C ASN A 111 -10.67 -8.20 -35.48
N ASP A 112 -9.77 -7.51 -36.16
CA ASP A 112 -9.89 -7.17 -37.55
C ASP A 112 -9.37 -8.32 -38.42
N GLU A 113 -10.21 -9.40 -38.55
CA GLU A 113 -9.91 -10.60 -39.35
C GLU A 113 -9.69 -10.29 -40.84
N ASP A 114 -10.00 -9.07 -41.29
CA ASP A 114 -9.93 -8.65 -42.69
C ASP A 114 -8.67 -7.82 -43.05
N GLU A 115 -7.88 -7.37 -42.09
CA GLU A 115 -6.62 -6.65 -42.35
C GLU A 115 -5.49 -7.64 -42.71
N CYS A 116 -4.79 -7.34 -43.81
CA CYS A 116 -3.63 -8.15 -44.14
C CYS A 116 -2.51 -7.94 -43.08
N ASP A 117 -1.85 -9.00 -42.70
CA ASP A 117 -0.82 -9.04 -41.62
C ASP A 117 0.24 -7.92 -41.76
N ALA A 118 0.49 -7.40 -42.96
CA ALA A 118 1.48 -6.36 -43.23
C ALA A 118 1.00 -4.96 -42.81
N GLU A 119 -0.28 -4.63 -43.03
CA GLU A 119 -0.85 -3.32 -42.66
C GLU A 119 -0.99 -3.21 -41.16
N ALA A 120 -1.44 -4.26 -40.47
CA ALA A 120 -1.52 -4.33 -39.03
C ALA A 120 -0.11 -4.20 -38.37
N PHE A 121 0.89 -4.84 -38.96
CA PHE A 121 2.27 -4.72 -38.49
C PHE A 121 2.82 -3.31 -38.65
N ASP A 122 2.60 -2.64 -39.77
CA ASP A 122 3.04 -1.27 -40.00
C ASP A 122 2.36 -0.30 -39.02
N LEU A 123 1.07 -0.48 -38.76
CA LEU A 123 0.30 0.31 -37.81
C LEU A 123 0.84 0.16 -36.38
N MET A 124 1.15 -1.06 -35.94
CA MET A 124 1.79 -1.32 -34.64
C MET A 124 3.16 -0.65 -34.53
N CYS A 125 3.94 -0.67 -35.62
CA CYS A 125 5.24 0.01 -35.64
C CYS A 125 5.11 1.54 -35.50
N GLU A 126 4.11 2.14 -36.14
CA GLU A 126 3.85 3.59 -35.98
C GLU A 126 3.34 3.91 -34.57
N PHE A 127 2.46 3.06 -33.99
CA PHE A 127 2.01 3.23 -32.62
C PHE A 127 3.16 3.12 -31.61
N ASP A 128 4.09 2.18 -31.77
CA ASP A 128 5.27 2.06 -30.92
C ASP A 128 6.16 3.31 -31.00
N ARG A 129 6.27 3.96 -32.17
CA ARG A 129 6.98 5.24 -32.30
C ARG A 129 6.26 6.38 -31.59
N VAL A 130 4.93 6.40 -31.60
CA VAL A 130 4.14 7.35 -30.81
C VAL A 130 4.43 7.18 -29.32
N LEU A 131 4.44 5.93 -28.82
CA LEU A 131 4.77 5.63 -27.42
C LEU A 131 6.22 6.00 -27.06
N GLU A 132 7.18 5.81 -27.97
CA GLU A 132 8.57 6.20 -27.77
C GLU A 132 8.71 7.71 -27.60
N ILE A 133 8.03 8.49 -28.42
CA ILE A 133 8.03 9.97 -28.33
C ILE A 133 7.41 10.42 -27.01
N ALA A 134 6.23 9.90 -26.67
CA ALA A 134 5.57 10.23 -25.40
C ALA A 134 6.37 9.78 -24.18
N GLY A 135 7.06 8.64 -24.28
CA GLY A 135 7.92 8.07 -23.24
C GLY A 135 9.12 8.94 -22.85
N GLY A 136 9.42 9.99 -23.60
CA GLY A 136 10.41 11.00 -23.23
C GLY A 136 9.98 11.92 -22.07
N TYR A 137 8.72 11.84 -21.60
CA TYR A 137 8.17 12.74 -20.58
C TYR A 137 7.75 11.97 -19.33
N ASP A 138 8.19 12.47 -18.16
CA ASP A 138 7.86 11.91 -16.83
C ASP A 138 6.66 12.61 -16.18
N ASP A 139 6.17 13.70 -16.78
CA ASP A 139 4.97 14.42 -16.33
C ASP A 139 3.74 13.94 -17.12
N ARG A 140 2.63 13.67 -16.42
CA ARG A 140 1.41 13.13 -17.02
C ARG A 140 0.83 14.02 -18.13
N ALA A 141 0.81 15.34 -17.90
CA ALA A 141 0.23 16.26 -18.87
C ALA A 141 1.12 16.41 -20.11
N GLN A 142 2.44 16.44 -19.92
CA GLN A 142 3.41 16.47 -21.02
C GLN A 142 3.37 15.17 -21.82
N PHE A 143 3.34 14.03 -21.13
CA PHE A 143 3.17 12.70 -21.77
C PHE A 143 1.91 12.66 -22.63
N ALA A 144 0.75 13.01 -22.04
CA ALA A 144 -0.53 13.01 -22.74
C ALA A 144 -0.53 13.93 -23.97
N THR A 145 0.05 15.13 -23.83
CA THR A 145 0.17 16.09 -24.94
C THR A 145 1.07 15.54 -26.06
N ALA A 146 2.22 15.02 -25.71
CA ALA A 146 3.17 14.45 -26.67
C ALA A 146 2.57 13.22 -27.38
N PHE A 147 1.83 12.39 -26.65
CA PHE A 147 1.14 11.21 -27.18
C PHE A 147 0.11 11.60 -28.24
N CYS A 148 -0.78 12.55 -27.94
CA CYS A 148 -1.77 13.01 -28.90
C CYS A 148 -1.14 13.66 -30.15
N VAL A 149 -0.12 14.53 -29.94
CA VAL A 149 0.55 15.21 -31.08
C VAL A 149 1.28 14.20 -31.97
N ALA A 150 1.98 13.24 -31.36
CA ALA A 150 2.70 12.24 -32.14
C ALA A 150 1.74 11.30 -32.90
N ALA A 151 0.59 10.97 -32.33
CA ALA A 151 -0.44 10.17 -33.00
C ALA A 151 -1.03 10.90 -34.20
N ASP A 152 -1.40 12.19 -34.05
CA ASP A 152 -1.93 13.03 -35.14
C ASP A 152 -0.91 13.18 -36.28
N GLU A 153 0.35 13.46 -35.95
CA GLU A 153 1.42 13.61 -36.94
C GLU A 153 1.70 12.31 -37.74
N ARG A 154 1.41 11.16 -37.16
CA ARG A 154 1.66 9.84 -37.79
C ARG A 154 0.40 9.20 -38.37
N GLY A 155 -0.76 9.85 -38.21
CA GLY A 155 -2.04 9.32 -38.70
C GLY A 155 -2.47 8.05 -37.97
N VAL A 156 -2.10 7.93 -36.67
CA VAL A 156 -2.49 6.81 -35.81
C VAL A 156 -3.74 7.19 -35.05
N ASP A 157 -4.81 6.45 -35.23
CA ASP A 157 -6.03 6.59 -34.45
C ASP A 157 -5.81 6.06 -33.04
N LEU A 158 -6.11 6.89 -32.05
CA LEU A 158 -5.93 6.50 -30.64
C LEU A 158 -7.11 5.67 -30.14
N PRO A 159 -6.85 4.66 -29.28
CA PRO A 159 -7.91 3.88 -28.65
C PRO A 159 -8.93 4.76 -27.95
N ASP A 160 -10.19 4.34 -27.96
CA ASP A 160 -11.25 5.00 -27.21
C ASP A 160 -10.89 5.03 -25.71
N GLU A 161 -11.09 6.19 -25.07
CA GLU A 161 -10.77 6.38 -23.65
C GLU A 161 -9.29 6.08 -23.26
N TRP A 162 -8.35 6.25 -24.20
CA TRP A 162 -6.91 6.01 -23.97
C TRP A 162 -6.37 6.67 -22.69
N TRP A 163 -6.94 7.81 -22.27
CA TRP A 163 -6.56 8.51 -21.05
C TRP A 163 -6.81 7.67 -19.79
N SER A 164 -7.70 6.67 -19.85
CA SER A 164 -7.93 5.72 -18.74
C SER A 164 -6.76 4.76 -18.53
N CYS A 165 -5.91 4.60 -19.55
CA CYS A 165 -4.69 3.81 -19.48
C CYS A 165 -3.52 4.54 -18.79
N LEU A 166 -3.65 5.86 -18.52
CA LEU A 166 -2.60 6.62 -17.85
C LEU A 166 -2.52 6.23 -16.37
N ALA A 167 -1.58 5.37 -16.07
CA ALA A 167 -1.36 4.80 -14.75
C ALA A 167 -0.81 5.85 -13.77
N GLU A 168 -1.32 5.79 -12.55
CA GLU A 168 -0.79 6.51 -11.41
C GLU A 168 -0.46 5.51 -10.33
N ASP A 169 0.74 5.60 -9.78
CA ASP A 169 1.20 4.66 -8.77
C ASP A 169 1.65 5.39 -7.49
N TYR A 170 1.64 4.65 -6.41
CA TYR A 170 2.18 5.12 -5.14
C TYR A 170 3.71 5.23 -5.23
N THR A 171 4.26 6.23 -4.56
CA THR A 171 5.71 6.41 -4.53
C THR A 171 6.40 5.20 -3.88
N PRO A 172 7.69 4.93 -4.19
CA PRO A 172 8.42 3.84 -3.56
C PRO A 172 8.39 3.90 -2.01
N TRP A 173 8.39 5.09 -1.42
CA TRP A 173 8.31 5.29 0.03
C TRP A 173 6.95 4.90 0.61
N GLN A 174 5.87 5.19 -0.12
CA GLN A 174 4.51 4.81 0.27
C GLN A 174 4.34 3.28 0.23
N LYS A 175 4.77 2.65 -0.85
CA LYS A 175 4.79 1.18 -0.96
C LYS A 175 5.65 0.56 0.15
N ARG A 176 6.78 1.20 0.45
CA ARG A 176 7.66 0.78 1.52
C ARG A 176 7.01 0.84 2.90
N PHE A 177 6.26 1.91 3.17
CA PHE A 177 5.47 2.02 4.41
C PHE A 177 4.49 0.85 4.53
N ALA A 178 3.74 0.53 3.48
CA ALA A 178 2.80 -0.59 3.50
C ALA A 178 3.50 -1.94 3.74
N GLU A 179 4.64 -2.18 3.11
CA GLU A 179 5.46 -3.38 3.32
C GLU A 179 5.92 -3.49 4.79
N ILE A 180 6.42 -2.39 5.38
CA ILE A 180 6.83 -2.35 6.79
C ILE A 180 5.65 -2.64 7.71
N CYS A 181 4.48 -2.06 7.44
CA CYS A 181 3.28 -2.35 8.22
C CYS A 181 2.95 -3.84 8.21
N ARG A 182 2.96 -4.48 7.05
CA ARG A 182 2.66 -5.91 6.90
C ARG A 182 3.74 -6.82 7.52
N GLU A 183 5.01 -6.55 7.23
CA GLU A 183 6.10 -7.47 7.55
C GLU A 183 6.71 -7.27 8.94
N VAL A 184 6.56 -6.08 9.53
CA VAL A 184 7.21 -5.72 10.78
C VAL A 184 6.21 -5.31 11.86
N ILE A 185 5.31 -4.38 11.55
CA ILE A 185 4.36 -3.83 12.54
C ILE A 185 3.31 -4.86 12.95
N VAL A 186 2.70 -5.56 11.98
CA VAL A 186 1.71 -6.61 12.27
C VAL A 186 2.27 -7.72 13.16
N PRO A 187 3.47 -8.29 12.91
CA PRO A 187 4.08 -9.25 13.83
C PRO A 187 4.31 -8.69 15.24
N ALA A 188 4.79 -7.46 15.37
CA ALA A 188 5.02 -6.84 16.66
C ALA A 188 3.71 -6.66 17.47
N ILE A 189 2.63 -6.25 16.81
CA ILE A 189 1.31 -6.13 17.45
C ILE A 189 0.78 -7.51 17.87
N LYS A 190 0.94 -8.54 17.03
CA LYS A 190 0.53 -9.92 17.35
C LYS A 190 1.29 -10.47 18.57
N ALA A 191 2.59 -10.22 18.66
CA ALA A 191 3.40 -10.62 19.82
C ALA A 191 2.87 -9.98 21.11
N LEU A 192 2.48 -8.71 21.08
CA LEU A 192 1.86 -8.03 22.24
C LEU A 192 0.56 -8.70 22.70
N ASP A 193 -0.25 -9.21 21.78
CA ASP A 193 -1.49 -9.93 22.12
C ASP A 193 -1.23 -11.35 22.64
N GLU A 194 -0.17 -12.00 22.19
CA GLU A 194 0.26 -13.31 22.70
C GLU A 194 0.80 -13.23 24.12
N GLU A 195 1.59 -12.20 24.44
CA GLU A 195 2.08 -11.97 25.81
C GLU A 195 0.95 -11.83 26.83
N LYS A 196 -0.18 -11.24 26.44
CA LYS A 196 -1.37 -11.14 27.33
C LYS A 196 -2.06 -12.48 27.58
N ARG A 197 -1.82 -13.49 26.77
CA ARG A 197 -2.40 -14.83 26.93
C ARG A 197 -1.60 -15.70 27.89
N ILE A 198 -0.45 -15.23 28.35
CA ILE A 198 0.36 -15.91 29.36
C ILE A 198 -0.25 -15.55 30.72
N CYS A 199 -0.69 -16.59 31.46
CA CYS A 199 -1.25 -16.42 32.79
C CYS A 199 -0.17 -15.92 33.75
N SER A 200 -0.39 -14.76 34.38
CA SER A 200 0.53 -14.16 35.37
C SER A 200 0.79 -15.06 36.59
N VAL A 201 -0.09 -16.04 36.83
CA VAL A 201 0.02 -16.97 37.96
C VAL A 201 0.82 -18.22 37.62
N ASN A 202 0.67 -18.77 36.41
CA ASN A 202 1.21 -20.08 36.05
C ASN A 202 2.30 -20.02 34.95
N GLY A 203 2.62 -18.85 34.38
CA GLY A 203 3.58 -18.71 33.29
C GLY A 203 3.24 -19.47 32.00
N GLY A 204 2.01 -19.98 31.87
CA GLY A 204 1.53 -20.73 30.73
C GLY A 204 0.29 -20.10 30.08
N PRO A 205 -0.21 -20.66 28.98
CA PRO A 205 -1.39 -20.13 28.29
C PRO A 205 -2.61 -20.16 29.25
N CYS A 206 -3.32 -19.03 29.34
CA CYS A 206 -4.50 -18.90 30.20
C CYS A 206 -5.68 -19.63 29.57
N CYS A 207 -6.05 -20.80 30.11
CA CYS A 207 -7.17 -21.61 29.61
C CYS A 207 -8.56 -21.14 30.07
N GLU A 208 -8.64 -20.21 31.05
CA GLU A 208 -9.91 -19.80 31.67
C GLU A 208 -10.33 -18.35 31.38
N CYS A 209 -9.45 -17.52 30.86
CA CYS A 209 -9.78 -16.13 30.54
C CYS A 209 -10.33 -15.98 29.13
N LYS A 210 -11.49 -15.32 29.01
CA LYS A 210 -11.98 -14.86 27.70
C LYS A 210 -11.03 -13.81 27.14
N PRO A 211 -10.77 -13.78 25.81
CA PRO A 211 -9.98 -12.74 25.20
C PRO A 211 -10.48 -11.34 25.59
N GLY A 212 -9.59 -10.51 26.15
CA GLY A 212 -9.92 -9.14 26.55
C GLY A 212 -10.50 -8.95 27.97
N ALA A 213 -10.76 -10.03 28.72
CA ALA A 213 -11.17 -9.92 30.12
C ALA A 213 -9.93 -9.93 31.06
N PRO A 214 -9.93 -9.12 32.13
CA PRO A 214 -8.88 -9.22 33.15
C PRO A 214 -8.94 -10.62 33.79
N CYS A 215 -7.77 -11.20 34.06
CA CYS A 215 -7.68 -12.52 34.67
C CYS A 215 -8.42 -12.52 36.05
N SER A 216 -9.44 -13.36 36.15
CA SER A 216 -10.27 -13.43 37.36
C SER A 216 -9.69 -14.29 38.49
N ILE A 217 -8.54 -14.92 38.27
CA ILE A 217 -7.85 -15.68 39.30
C ILE A 217 -7.13 -14.69 40.20
N LYS A 218 -7.72 -14.39 41.39
CA LYS A 218 -7.03 -13.68 42.47
C LYS A 218 -5.90 -14.57 42.94
N ALA A 219 -4.68 -14.01 43.03
CA ALA A 219 -3.60 -14.63 43.78
C ALA A 219 -4.13 -14.95 45.18
N VAL A 220 -4.09 -16.20 45.58
CA VAL A 220 -4.30 -16.58 46.97
C VAL A 220 -3.03 -16.15 47.69
N GLU A 221 -3.11 -15.07 48.44
CA GLU A 221 -2.03 -14.67 49.37
C GLU A 221 -1.86 -15.79 50.38
N GLU A 222 -0.71 -16.44 50.35
CA GLU A 222 -0.22 -17.31 51.44
C GLU A 222 0.34 -16.47 52.57
#